data_86e1c01d9cfd60610bea7e2b78c40a28
#
_entry.id   86e1c01d9cfd60610bea7e2b78c40a28
#
_cell.length_a   1.000
_cell.length_b   1.000
_cell.length_c   1.000
_cell.angle_alpha   90.00
_cell.angle_beta   90.00
_cell.angle_gamma   90.00
#
_symmetry.space_group_name_H-M   'P 1'
#
loop_
_entity.id
_entity.type
_entity.pdbx_description
1 polymer ?
#
loop_
_entity_poly.entity_id
_entity_poly.type
_entity_poly.pdbx_seq_one_letter_code
_entity_poly.pdbx_strand_id
1 'polypeptide(L)'
;MKPYYWVVAASLIFLGAGCRKAPPKLLRPATIKDIMDSMVDPSGDFVFSSVEVVSDEHGVRKIAPQDETFTEDTAGVSPAYNADNWQAVRLRLIVLLEAPNLLVMPGREVAPPDVKSQNPDIELQPAQIQKLIDGDRPAFIRRAWGLQNAAAVAMKAVDEKNTDALFQAEDGIDKACEDCHLHYWYPNDKRAQSLFK
;
A
#
# COMPACT_ATOMS: atom_id res chain seq x y z
N MET A 1 50.10 66.54 -0.49
CA MET A 1 48.75 66.09 -0.03
C MET A 1 48.11 65.37 -1.18
N LYS A 2 47.88 64.03 -1.09
CA LYS A 2 47.15 63.22 -2.10
C LYS A 2 45.82 62.88 -1.57
N PRO A 3 44.69 63.08 -2.31
CA PRO A 3 43.35 62.70 -1.89
C PRO A 3 43.12 61.21 -2.15
N TYR A 4 42.71 60.47 -1.11
CA TYR A 4 42.25 59.10 -1.21
C TYR A 4 40.78 59.08 -1.71
N TYR A 5 40.58 58.48 -2.89
CA TYR A 5 39.24 58.17 -3.38
C TYR A 5 38.77 56.86 -2.79
N TRP A 6 37.75 56.89 -1.98
CA TRP A 6 37.02 55.71 -1.51
C TRP A 6 36.05 55.27 -2.60
N VAL A 7 36.35 54.16 -3.24
CA VAL A 7 35.41 53.47 -4.15
C VAL A 7 34.47 52.64 -3.30
N VAL A 8 33.23 53.06 -3.13
CA VAL A 8 32.16 52.26 -2.53
C VAL A 8 31.61 51.34 -3.60
N ALA A 9 31.99 50.05 -3.54
CA ALA A 9 31.41 49.00 -4.37
C ALA A 9 30.03 48.66 -3.82
N ALA A 10 28.96 49.13 -4.46
CA ALA A 10 27.59 48.75 -4.19
C ALA A 10 27.35 47.34 -4.77
N SER A 11 27.37 46.32 -3.92
CA SER A 11 27.00 44.96 -4.29
C SER A 11 25.45 44.89 -4.45
N LEU A 12 24.97 44.89 -5.68
CA LEU A 12 23.59 44.61 -6.04
C LEU A 12 23.31 43.12 -5.80
N ILE A 13 22.72 42.79 -4.65
CA ILE A 13 22.12 41.45 -4.39
C ILE A 13 20.85 41.33 -5.22
N PHE A 14 20.95 40.70 -6.38
CA PHE A 14 19.78 40.24 -7.14
C PHE A 14 19.10 39.12 -6.34
N LEU A 15 18.10 39.48 -5.53
CA LEU A 15 17.11 38.54 -4.99
C LEU A 15 16.29 38.03 -6.18
N GLY A 16 16.73 36.95 -6.80
CA GLY A 16 15.95 36.20 -7.79
C GLY A 16 14.66 35.70 -7.13
N ALA A 17 13.60 36.46 -7.23
CA ALA A 17 12.25 35.97 -6.97
C ALA A 17 11.89 34.92 -8.04
N GLY A 18 12.41 33.71 -7.86
CA GLY A 18 12.00 32.58 -8.67
C GLY A 18 10.49 32.37 -8.45
N CYS A 19 9.69 32.59 -9.48
CA CYS A 19 8.28 32.20 -9.50
C CYS A 19 8.19 30.70 -9.22
N ARG A 20 8.06 30.32 -7.96
CA ARG A 20 7.67 28.95 -7.59
C ARG A 20 6.25 28.77 -8.09
N LYS A 21 6.08 28.12 -9.23
CA LYS A 21 4.76 27.65 -9.65
C LYS A 21 4.19 26.83 -8.50
N ALA A 22 2.97 27.15 -8.08
CA ALA A 22 2.27 26.33 -7.08
C ALA A 22 2.25 24.87 -7.57
N PRO A 23 2.49 23.90 -6.69
CA PRO A 23 2.41 22.49 -7.08
C PRO A 23 1.03 22.18 -7.64
N PRO A 24 0.92 21.26 -8.60
CA PRO A 24 -0.38 20.91 -9.18
C PRO A 24 -1.33 20.46 -8.07
N LYS A 25 -2.60 20.89 -8.15
CA LYS A 25 -3.65 20.42 -7.23
C LYS A 25 -3.91 18.94 -7.52
N LEU A 26 -3.50 18.08 -6.60
CA LEU A 26 -3.77 16.64 -6.69
C LEU A 26 -5.27 16.39 -6.48
N LEU A 27 -5.89 15.66 -7.39
CA LEU A 27 -7.25 15.15 -7.22
C LEU A 27 -7.23 13.95 -6.27
N ARG A 28 -8.22 13.89 -5.40
CA ARG A 28 -8.43 12.79 -4.44
C ARG A 28 -9.88 12.30 -4.52
N PRO A 29 -10.28 11.74 -5.67
CA PRO A 29 -11.67 11.34 -5.90
C PRO A 29 -12.10 10.16 -5.02
N ALA A 30 -11.15 9.32 -4.58
CA ALA A 30 -11.39 8.15 -3.75
C ALA A 30 -11.08 8.41 -2.27
N THR A 31 -11.80 7.79 -1.38
CA THR A 31 -11.51 7.73 0.06
C THR A 31 -10.51 6.61 0.39
N ILE A 32 -10.07 6.53 1.66
CA ILE A 32 -9.25 5.40 2.12
C ILE A 32 -10.02 4.09 1.92
N LYS A 33 -11.30 4.06 2.31
CA LYS A 33 -12.17 2.88 2.12
C LYS A 33 -12.25 2.45 0.65
N ASP A 34 -12.46 3.40 -0.26
CA ASP A 34 -12.52 3.08 -1.70
C ASP A 34 -11.22 2.45 -2.21
N ILE A 35 -10.06 2.92 -1.71
CA ILE A 35 -8.75 2.37 -2.09
C ILE A 35 -8.58 0.97 -1.49
N MET A 36 -9.00 0.74 -0.23
CA MET A 36 -8.97 -0.58 0.38
C MET A 36 -9.83 -1.55 -0.42
N ASP A 37 -11.11 -1.24 -0.61
CA ASP A 37 -12.08 -2.13 -1.26
C ASP A 37 -11.75 -2.41 -2.74
N SER A 38 -11.18 -1.44 -3.46
CA SER A 38 -10.98 -1.57 -4.92
C SER A 38 -9.56 -1.98 -5.31
N MET A 39 -8.58 -1.77 -4.46
CA MET A 39 -7.16 -1.95 -4.80
C MET A 39 -6.44 -2.88 -3.83
N VAL A 40 -6.46 -2.56 -2.52
CA VAL A 40 -5.62 -3.25 -1.53
C VAL A 40 -6.16 -4.65 -1.24
N ASP A 41 -7.41 -4.75 -0.78
CA ASP A 41 -8.02 -6.04 -0.39
C ASP A 41 -8.03 -7.04 -1.55
N PRO A 42 -8.56 -6.70 -2.76
CA PRO A 42 -8.57 -7.68 -3.85
C PRO A 42 -7.17 -8.03 -4.36
N SER A 43 -6.16 -7.19 -4.12
CA SER A 43 -4.77 -7.51 -4.49
C SER A 43 -4.10 -8.38 -3.43
N GLY A 44 -4.39 -8.15 -2.14
CA GLY A 44 -3.95 -9.00 -1.04
C GLY A 44 -4.51 -10.42 -1.18
N ASP A 45 -5.83 -10.54 -1.35
CA ASP A 45 -6.51 -11.83 -1.53
C ASP A 45 -5.96 -12.61 -2.72
N PHE A 46 -5.66 -11.92 -3.83
CA PHE A 46 -5.05 -12.54 -4.99
C PHE A 46 -3.65 -13.08 -4.69
N VAL A 47 -2.81 -12.32 -3.96
CA VAL A 47 -1.47 -12.77 -3.58
C VAL A 47 -1.57 -13.97 -2.63
N PHE A 48 -2.44 -13.93 -1.62
CA PHE A 48 -2.66 -15.04 -0.67
C PHE A 48 -3.20 -16.33 -1.32
N SER A 49 -3.85 -16.23 -2.48
CA SER A 49 -4.30 -17.40 -3.25
C SER A 49 -3.29 -17.87 -4.29
N SER A 50 -2.14 -17.20 -4.43
CA SER A 50 -1.20 -17.46 -5.52
C SER A 50 -0.31 -18.67 -5.30
N VAL A 51 -0.12 -19.11 -4.05
CA VAL A 51 0.59 -20.34 -3.72
C VAL A 51 -0.41 -21.34 -3.11
N GLU A 52 -0.74 -22.38 -3.87
CA GLU A 52 -1.61 -23.42 -3.37
C GLU A 52 -0.83 -24.39 -2.48
N VAL A 53 -1.40 -24.73 -1.32
CA VAL A 53 -0.84 -25.74 -0.41
C VAL A 53 -1.70 -27.01 -0.49
N VAL A 54 -1.14 -28.07 -1.03
CA VAL A 54 -1.81 -29.37 -1.13
C VAL A 54 -1.24 -30.31 -0.09
N SER A 55 -2.13 -30.96 0.70
CA SER A 55 -1.79 -32.00 1.66
C SER A 55 -2.49 -33.31 1.27
N ASP A 56 -1.72 -34.32 0.98
CA ASP A 56 -2.22 -35.65 0.59
C ASP A 56 -1.38 -36.78 1.25
N GLU A 57 -1.57 -38.03 0.84
CA GLU A 57 -0.86 -39.18 1.35
C GLU A 57 0.68 -39.16 1.09
N HIS A 58 1.14 -38.28 0.17
CA HIS A 58 2.55 -38.08 -0.14
C HIS A 58 3.16 -36.91 0.67
N GLY A 59 2.37 -36.23 1.50
CA GLY A 59 2.81 -35.13 2.35
C GLY A 59 2.24 -33.76 1.94
N VAL A 60 2.90 -32.69 2.41
CA VAL A 60 2.53 -31.32 2.13
C VAL A 60 3.46 -30.77 1.04
N ARG A 61 2.86 -30.23 -0.02
CA ARG A 61 3.59 -29.54 -1.10
C ARG A 61 2.96 -28.20 -1.44
N LYS A 62 3.77 -27.29 -1.93
CA LYS A 62 3.33 -26.00 -2.46
C LYS A 62 3.34 -26.05 -3.98
N ILE A 63 2.28 -25.55 -4.59
CA ILE A 63 2.17 -25.41 -6.03
C ILE A 63 2.46 -23.96 -6.37
N ALA A 64 3.49 -23.74 -7.18
CA ALA A 64 3.93 -22.42 -7.62
C ALA A 64 2.97 -21.81 -8.64
N PRO A 65 2.90 -20.47 -8.72
CA PRO A 65 2.37 -19.81 -9.90
C PRO A 65 3.09 -20.27 -11.17
N GLN A 66 2.36 -20.40 -12.27
CA GLN A 66 2.87 -20.91 -13.53
C GLN A 66 3.54 -19.82 -14.36
N ASP A 67 4.40 -20.22 -15.29
CA ASP A 67 4.84 -19.30 -16.34
C ASP A 67 3.70 -19.08 -17.35
N GLU A 68 3.64 -17.87 -17.93
CA GLU A 68 2.67 -17.60 -18.99
C GLU A 68 2.86 -18.56 -20.17
N THR A 69 1.88 -19.39 -20.40
CA THR A 69 1.74 -20.10 -21.66
C THR A 69 0.71 -19.33 -22.49
N PHE A 70 1.16 -18.49 -23.41
CA PHE A 70 0.30 -17.94 -24.45
C PHE A 70 -0.11 -19.08 -25.39
N THR A 71 -1.22 -19.72 -25.10
CA THR A 71 -1.90 -20.57 -26.09
C THR A 71 -2.88 -19.68 -26.84
N GLU A 72 -3.07 -19.92 -28.14
CA GLU A 72 -4.00 -19.16 -28.98
C GLU A 72 -5.42 -19.10 -28.41
N ASP A 73 -5.80 -20.08 -27.58
CA ASP A 73 -7.11 -20.16 -26.91
C ASP A 73 -7.27 -19.18 -25.73
N THR A 74 -6.19 -18.57 -25.24
CA THR A 74 -6.25 -17.55 -24.16
C THR A 74 -6.19 -16.11 -24.68
N ALA A 75 -6.26 -15.92 -26.01
CA ALA A 75 -6.29 -14.61 -26.65
C ALA A 75 -7.56 -13.82 -26.29
N GLY A 76 -7.63 -13.31 -25.07
CA GLY A 76 -8.75 -12.53 -24.54
C GLY A 76 -8.88 -12.58 -23.03
N VAL A 77 -8.15 -13.48 -22.35
CA VAL A 77 -8.09 -13.49 -20.89
C VAL A 77 -6.85 -12.70 -20.45
N SER A 78 -7.08 -11.56 -19.83
CA SER A 78 -5.96 -10.76 -19.28
C SER A 78 -5.20 -11.61 -18.24
N PRO A 79 -3.86 -11.65 -18.27
CA PRO A 79 -3.04 -12.31 -17.25
C PRO A 79 -3.37 -11.89 -15.82
N ALA A 80 -3.97 -10.72 -15.65
CA ALA A 80 -4.35 -10.16 -14.36
C ALA A 80 -5.47 -10.94 -13.63
N TYR A 81 -6.11 -11.90 -14.28
CA TYR A 81 -7.22 -12.67 -13.68
C TYR A 81 -6.89 -14.11 -13.31
N ASN A 82 -5.68 -14.57 -13.60
CA ASN A 82 -5.26 -15.93 -13.26
C ASN A 82 -4.23 -15.91 -12.12
N ALA A 83 -4.62 -16.31 -10.90
CA ALA A 83 -3.73 -16.38 -9.74
C ALA A 83 -2.59 -17.40 -9.91
N ASP A 84 -2.72 -18.33 -10.85
CA ASP A 84 -1.72 -19.36 -11.14
C ASP A 84 -0.52 -18.85 -11.97
N ASN A 85 -0.43 -17.53 -12.19
CA ASN A 85 0.54 -16.94 -13.08
C ASN A 85 1.42 -15.92 -12.37
N TRP A 86 2.76 -16.07 -12.46
CA TRP A 86 3.74 -15.16 -11.85
C TRP A 86 3.56 -13.70 -12.25
N GLN A 87 3.23 -13.43 -13.51
CA GLN A 87 3.00 -12.07 -13.98
C GLN A 87 1.75 -11.45 -13.35
N ALA A 88 0.68 -12.23 -13.17
CA ALA A 88 -0.53 -11.77 -12.51
C ALA A 88 -0.27 -11.42 -11.03
N VAL A 89 0.48 -12.28 -10.31
CA VAL A 89 0.91 -11.99 -8.93
C VAL A 89 1.74 -10.72 -8.89
N ARG A 90 2.70 -10.56 -9.81
CA ARG A 90 3.52 -9.36 -9.92
C ARG A 90 2.69 -8.07 -10.12
N LEU A 91 1.67 -8.11 -10.97
CA LEU A 91 0.78 -6.97 -11.20
C LEU A 91 0.00 -6.58 -9.93
N ARG A 92 -0.46 -7.56 -9.14
CA ARG A 92 -1.13 -7.30 -7.85
C ARG A 92 -0.18 -6.74 -6.80
N LEU A 93 1.05 -7.22 -6.76
CA LEU A 93 2.07 -6.65 -5.88
C LEU A 93 2.43 -5.21 -6.24
N ILE A 94 2.41 -4.83 -7.53
CA ILE A 94 2.55 -3.42 -7.93
C ILE A 94 1.44 -2.57 -7.32
N VAL A 95 0.20 -3.05 -7.29
CA VAL A 95 -0.89 -2.34 -6.62
C VAL A 95 -0.62 -2.17 -5.13
N LEU A 96 -0.18 -3.22 -4.43
CA LEU A 96 0.17 -3.15 -3.01
C LEU A 96 1.39 -2.26 -2.72
N LEU A 97 2.30 -2.08 -3.67
CA LEU A 97 3.42 -1.15 -3.56
C LEU A 97 2.98 0.31 -3.74
N GLU A 98 2.01 0.58 -4.64
CA GLU A 98 1.60 1.93 -4.99
C GLU A 98 0.43 2.45 -4.16
N ALA A 99 -0.51 1.59 -3.75
CA ALA A 99 -1.67 1.99 -2.97
C ALA A 99 -1.32 2.75 -1.67
N PRO A 100 -0.27 2.38 -0.90
CA PRO A 100 0.15 3.14 0.27
C PRO A 100 0.45 4.61 -0.01
N ASN A 101 1.00 4.95 -1.18
CA ASN A 101 1.23 6.33 -1.60
C ASN A 101 -0.09 7.10 -1.75
N LEU A 102 -1.14 6.42 -2.21
CA LEU A 102 -2.47 7.01 -2.31
C LEU A 102 -3.12 7.18 -0.93
N LEU A 103 -2.99 6.19 -0.06
CA LEU A 103 -3.54 6.24 1.31
C LEU A 103 -3.00 7.42 2.10
N VAL A 104 -1.69 7.69 2.00
CA VAL A 104 -1.03 8.76 2.76
C VAL A 104 -1.14 10.15 2.12
N MET A 105 -1.90 10.35 1.07
CA MET A 105 -2.10 11.68 0.48
C MET A 105 -2.77 12.62 1.50
N PRO A 106 -2.21 13.82 1.75
CA PRO A 106 -2.78 14.76 2.72
C PRO A 106 -4.24 15.13 2.42
N GLY A 107 -5.11 15.09 3.44
CA GLY A 107 -6.52 15.44 3.33
C GLY A 107 -7.37 14.42 2.59
N ARG A 108 -6.93 13.14 2.51
CA ARG A 108 -7.78 12.05 2.06
C ARG A 108 -8.71 11.65 3.21
N GLU A 109 -9.99 11.58 2.92
CA GLU A 109 -11.03 11.16 3.87
C GLU A 109 -11.04 9.64 4.02
N VAL A 110 -11.47 9.15 5.20
CA VAL A 110 -11.55 7.70 5.50
C VAL A 110 -12.63 7.04 4.68
N ALA A 111 -13.83 7.63 4.62
CA ALA A 111 -14.98 7.09 3.88
C ALA A 111 -15.92 8.23 3.46
N PRO A 112 -16.87 7.98 2.53
CA PRO A 112 -17.96 8.89 2.24
C PRO A 112 -18.79 9.22 3.50
N PRO A 113 -19.43 10.40 3.60
CA PRO A 113 -20.08 10.89 4.81
C PRO A 113 -21.26 10.02 5.31
N ASP A 114 -21.90 9.27 4.42
CA ASP A 114 -23.05 8.40 4.68
C ASP A 114 -22.67 6.97 5.08
N VAL A 115 -21.39 6.62 4.93
CA VAL A 115 -20.88 5.30 5.31
C VAL A 115 -20.76 5.17 6.82
N LYS A 116 -21.22 4.01 7.32
CA LYS A 116 -21.14 3.63 8.74
C LYS A 116 -20.43 2.29 8.88
N SER A 117 -19.90 2.03 10.07
CA SER A 117 -19.39 0.72 10.44
C SER A 117 -20.49 -0.33 10.30
N GLN A 118 -20.13 -1.51 9.80
CA GLN A 118 -21.03 -2.66 9.68
C GLN A 118 -21.14 -3.43 10.99
N ASN A 119 -20.11 -3.39 11.82
CA ASN A 119 -20.07 -4.04 13.13
C ASN A 119 -19.57 -3.06 14.22
N PRO A 120 -20.45 -2.16 14.70
CA PRO A 120 -20.08 -1.08 15.61
C PRO A 120 -19.61 -1.55 16.99
N ASP A 121 -19.78 -2.82 17.36
CA ASP A 121 -19.32 -3.38 18.61
C ASP A 121 -17.79 -3.57 18.64
N ILE A 122 -17.18 -3.80 17.50
CA ILE A 122 -15.72 -4.00 17.36
C ILE A 122 -15.06 -2.97 16.45
N GLU A 123 -15.75 -2.47 15.44
CA GLU A 123 -15.25 -1.51 14.48
C GLU A 123 -15.50 -0.07 14.91
N LEU A 124 -14.56 0.81 14.65
CA LEU A 124 -14.75 2.25 14.80
C LEU A 124 -15.59 2.82 13.64
N GLN A 125 -16.33 3.89 13.95
CA GLN A 125 -16.99 4.67 12.90
C GLN A 125 -15.94 5.44 12.07
N PRO A 126 -16.17 5.68 10.76
CA PRO A 126 -15.24 6.39 9.89
C PRO A 126 -14.74 7.72 10.47
N ALA A 127 -15.60 8.48 11.15
CA ALA A 127 -15.22 9.73 11.79
C ALA A 127 -14.25 9.53 12.98
N GLN A 128 -14.35 8.40 13.67
CA GLN A 128 -13.42 8.05 14.76
C GLN A 128 -12.05 7.66 14.19
N ILE A 129 -12.06 6.87 13.10
CA ILE A 129 -10.84 6.50 12.37
C ILE A 129 -10.13 7.76 11.85
N GLN A 130 -10.89 8.69 11.24
CA GLN A 130 -10.35 9.97 10.75
C GLN A 130 -9.64 10.73 11.87
N LYS A 131 -10.28 10.82 13.04
CA LYS A 131 -9.71 11.51 14.21
C LYS A 131 -8.40 10.87 14.68
N LEU A 132 -8.29 9.53 14.64
CA LEU A 132 -7.05 8.83 15.01
C LEU A 132 -5.94 9.12 13.99
N ILE A 133 -6.26 9.07 12.70
CA ILE A 133 -5.29 9.36 11.62
C ILE A 133 -4.79 10.80 11.72
N ASP A 134 -5.69 11.76 11.94
CA ASP A 134 -5.34 13.17 12.04
C ASP A 134 -4.56 13.47 13.32
N GLY A 135 -4.82 12.73 14.41
CA GLY A 135 -4.15 12.87 15.69
C GLY A 135 -2.70 12.37 15.70
N ASP A 136 -2.39 11.32 14.92
CA ASP A 136 -1.02 10.82 14.74
C ASP A 136 -0.78 10.38 13.28
N ARG A 137 -0.76 11.36 12.42
CA ARG A 137 -0.49 11.13 10.99
C ARG A 137 0.86 10.45 10.71
N PRO A 138 1.97 10.75 11.41
CA PRO A 138 3.20 10.00 11.23
C PRO A 138 3.06 8.51 11.51
N ALA A 139 2.27 8.09 12.50
CA ALA A 139 2.01 6.68 12.78
C ALA A 139 1.22 6.01 11.65
N PHE A 140 0.21 6.70 11.09
CA PHE A 140 -0.54 6.22 9.94
C PHE A 140 0.37 6.01 8.71
N ILE A 141 1.23 6.98 8.43
CA ILE A 141 2.20 6.90 7.32
C ILE A 141 3.16 5.71 7.51
N ARG A 142 3.69 5.50 8.73
CA ARG A 142 4.58 4.36 9.00
C ARG A 142 3.89 3.01 8.75
N ARG A 143 2.61 2.86 9.11
CA ARG A 143 1.85 1.62 8.87
C ARG A 143 1.57 1.40 7.39
N ALA A 144 1.20 2.44 6.66
CA ALA A 144 1.05 2.35 5.21
C ALA A 144 2.36 1.91 4.52
N TRP A 145 3.50 2.45 4.96
CA TRP A 145 4.80 2.01 4.47
C TRP A 145 5.19 0.60 4.96
N GLY A 146 4.62 0.13 6.08
CA GLY A 146 4.73 -1.26 6.51
C GLY A 146 4.21 -2.23 5.44
N LEU A 147 3.02 -1.95 4.90
CA LEU A 147 2.44 -2.72 3.79
C LEU A 147 3.33 -2.64 2.53
N GLN A 148 3.79 -1.44 2.17
CA GLN A 148 4.69 -1.25 1.02
C GLN A 148 5.97 -2.10 1.15
N ASN A 149 6.59 -2.10 2.33
CA ASN A 149 7.80 -2.88 2.59
C ASN A 149 7.55 -4.39 2.52
N ALA A 150 6.42 -4.86 3.07
CA ALA A 150 6.04 -6.27 3.00
C ALA A 150 5.79 -6.71 1.55
N ALA A 151 5.07 -5.89 0.77
CA ALA A 151 4.86 -6.13 -0.66
C ALA A 151 6.17 -6.14 -1.46
N ALA A 152 7.17 -5.32 -1.08
CA ALA A 152 8.48 -5.33 -1.73
C ALA A 152 9.24 -6.64 -1.49
N VAL A 153 9.10 -7.26 -0.31
CA VAL A 153 9.66 -8.59 -0.03
C VAL A 153 9.00 -9.64 -0.91
N ALA A 154 7.68 -9.64 -1.03
CA ALA A 154 6.95 -10.55 -1.90
C ALA A 154 7.30 -10.34 -3.38
N MET A 155 7.45 -9.08 -3.82
CA MET A 155 7.87 -8.74 -5.19
C MET A 155 9.23 -9.37 -5.53
N LYS A 156 10.19 -9.31 -4.61
CA LYS A 156 11.50 -9.96 -4.81
C LYS A 156 11.34 -11.47 -5.00
N ALA A 157 10.51 -12.12 -4.20
CA ALA A 157 10.24 -13.56 -4.33
C ALA A 157 9.62 -13.90 -5.70
N VAL A 158 8.72 -13.05 -6.19
CA VAL A 158 8.11 -13.21 -7.52
C VAL A 158 9.14 -13.00 -8.64
N ASP A 159 9.98 -11.97 -8.57
CA ASP A 159 11.02 -11.71 -9.57
C ASP A 159 12.05 -12.85 -9.64
N GLU A 160 12.28 -13.54 -8.52
CA GLU A 160 13.14 -14.72 -8.40
C GLU A 160 12.40 -16.05 -8.68
N LYS A 161 11.07 -16.02 -8.90
CA LYS A 161 10.17 -17.18 -9.02
C LYS A 161 10.36 -18.19 -7.86
N ASN A 162 10.57 -17.67 -6.66
CA ASN A 162 10.79 -18.45 -5.45
C ASN A 162 9.49 -18.65 -4.69
N THR A 163 8.84 -19.81 -4.88
CA THR A 163 7.56 -20.16 -4.27
C THR A 163 7.61 -20.17 -2.75
N ASP A 164 8.69 -20.72 -2.15
CA ASP A 164 8.81 -20.76 -0.69
C ASP A 164 8.98 -19.37 -0.09
N ALA A 165 9.76 -18.51 -0.74
CA ALA A 165 9.93 -17.13 -0.32
C ALA A 165 8.63 -16.31 -0.50
N LEU A 166 7.87 -16.56 -1.57
CA LEU A 166 6.57 -15.91 -1.79
C LEU A 166 5.58 -16.31 -0.69
N PHE A 167 5.43 -17.60 -0.43
CA PHE A 167 4.57 -18.12 0.64
C PHE A 167 4.92 -17.55 2.03
N GLN A 168 6.21 -17.39 2.33
CA GLN A 168 6.64 -16.76 3.59
C GLN A 168 6.37 -15.24 3.61
N ALA A 169 6.43 -14.58 2.45
CA ALA A 169 6.19 -13.14 2.35
C ALA A 169 4.72 -12.77 2.54
N GLU A 170 3.78 -13.69 2.26
CA GLU A 170 2.34 -13.52 2.51
C GLU A 170 2.06 -13.20 3.99
N ASP A 171 2.71 -13.89 4.93
CA ASP A 171 2.63 -13.60 6.36
C ASP A 171 3.04 -12.15 6.69
N GLY A 172 4.01 -11.62 5.97
CA GLY A 172 4.47 -10.24 6.14
C GLY A 172 3.43 -9.21 5.69
N ILE A 173 2.74 -9.50 4.58
CA ILE A 173 1.64 -8.66 4.08
C ILE A 173 0.46 -8.70 5.05
N ASP A 174 0.05 -9.90 5.48
CA ASP A 174 -1.04 -10.09 6.44
C ASP A 174 -0.78 -9.32 7.75
N LYS A 175 0.41 -9.47 8.33
CA LYS A 175 0.81 -8.73 9.53
C LYS A 175 0.78 -7.22 9.35
N ALA A 176 1.16 -6.71 8.18
CA ALA A 176 1.12 -5.28 7.90
C ALA A 176 -0.32 -4.75 7.78
N CYS A 177 -1.22 -5.54 7.17
CA CYS A 177 -2.64 -5.24 7.09
C CYS A 177 -3.25 -5.22 8.51
N GLU A 178 -3.02 -6.25 9.29
CA GLU A 178 -3.57 -6.39 10.63
C GLU A 178 -3.02 -5.35 11.63
N ASP A 179 -1.75 -4.97 11.56
CA ASP A 179 -1.21 -3.87 12.41
C ASP A 179 -1.95 -2.56 12.17
N CYS A 180 -2.34 -2.29 10.91
CA CYS A 180 -3.11 -1.11 10.57
C CYS A 180 -4.57 -1.25 11.02
N HIS A 181 -5.23 -2.35 10.71
CA HIS A 181 -6.64 -2.62 11.02
C HIS A 181 -6.90 -2.65 12.51
N LEU A 182 -6.08 -3.35 13.29
CA LEU A 182 -6.18 -3.42 14.75
C LEU A 182 -5.96 -2.05 15.42
N HIS A 183 -5.27 -1.13 14.76
CA HIS A 183 -5.07 0.20 15.31
C HIS A 183 -6.18 1.18 14.95
N TYR A 184 -6.69 1.12 13.71
CA TYR A 184 -7.60 2.13 13.18
C TYR A 184 -9.02 1.63 12.95
N TRP A 185 -9.21 0.37 12.57
CA TRP A 185 -10.53 -0.11 12.17
C TRP A 185 -11.25 -0.86 13.30
N TYR A 186 -10.65 -1.93 13.83
CA TYR A 186 -11.25 -2.76 14.89
C TYR A 186 -10.36 -2.93 16.13
N PRO A 187 -10.00 -1.83 16.83
CA PRO A 187 -9.13 -1.90 18.00
C PRO A 187 -9.78 -2.64 19.18
N ASN A 188 -11.08 -2.90 19.14
CA ASN A 188 -11.82 -3.62 20.16
C ASN A 188 -11.97 -5.12 19.89
N ASP A 189 -11.51 -5.62 18.75
CA ASP A 189 -11.53 -7.05 18.45
C ASP A 189 -10.47 -7.81 19.24
N LYS A 190 -10.91 -8.39 20.37
CA LYS A 190 -10.04 -9.17 21.25
C LYS A 190 -9.54 -10.47 20.62
N ARG A 191 -10.30 -11.05 19.67
CA ARG A 191 -9.93 -12.27 18.97
C ARG A 191 -8.77 -11.98 18.01
N ALA A 192 -8.92 -10.99 17.15
CA ALA A 192 -7.86 -10.57 16.26
C ALA A 192 -6.59 -10.16 17.03
N GLN A 193 -6.73 -9.34 18.09
CA GLN A 193 -5.58 -8.97 18.96
C GLN A 193 -4.83 -10.17 19.56
N SER A 194 -5.50 -11.31 19.76
CA SER A 194 -4.85 -12.51 20.33
C SER A 194 -4.02 -13.29 19.31
N LEU A 195 -4.31 -13.14 18.01
CA LEU A 195 -3.63 -13.84 16.93
C LEU A 195 -2.33 -13.14 16.51
N PHE A 196 -2.22 -11.82 16.74
CA PHE A 196 -1.12 -10.98 16.28
C PHE A 196 -0.25 -10.41 17.44
N LYS A 197 -0.21 -11.12 18.59
CA LYS A 197 0.64 -10.75 19.74
C LYS A 197 2.02 -11.44 19.70
#